data_cd3e74c76b81b31232e9bb12aa308e67
#
_entry.id   cd3e74c76b81b31232e9bb12aa308e67
#
_cell.length_a   1.000
_cell.length_b   1.000
_cell.length_c   1.000
_cell.angle_alpha   90.00
_cell.angle_beta   90.00
_cell.angle_gamma   90.00
#
_symmetry.space_group_name_H-M   'P 1'
#
loop_
_entity.id
_entity.type
_entity.pdbx_description
1 polymer ?
#
loop_
_entity_poly.entity_id
_entity_poly.type
_entity_poly.pdbx_seq_one_letter_code
_entity_poly.pdbx_strand_id
1 'polypeptide(L)'
;GSKGLPNGVPVDEWGIRMEPGSCNPVGANVSRGGATNGPAAVYAIRKWDEWLRQYAPPGAAAMDFYQSLPSLSSGNVAQQIFWYTAFTASLVGKNPNNKVVDANGMPLWRMGPSPKGPYWEQGMKLGYQDVGSWTMFKSTDVERRKAAWLYAQFTVSKTVSLKKADVGLTFVRKSTVNDKH
;
A
#
# COMPACT_ATOMS: atom_id res chain seq x y z
N GLY A 1 -9.75 12.09 -9.01
CA GLY A 1 -10.42 13.25 -9.51
C GLY A 1 -10.00 14.50 -8.77
N SER A 2 -10.48 15.64 -9.21
CA SER A 2 -10.19 16.96 -8.63
C SER A 2 -10.49 17.07 -7.13
N LYS A 3 -11.43 16.30 -6.63
CA LYS A 3 -11.78 16.26 -5.20
C LYS A 3 -10.68 15.69 -4.29
N GLY A 4 -9.73 14.97 -4.84
CA GLY A 4 -8.58 14.47 -4.09
C GLY A 4 -7.40 15.46 -4.02
N LEU A 5 -7.50 16.59 -4.69
CA LEU A 5 -6.45 17.61 -4.72
C LEU A 5 -6.87 18.83 -3.90
N PRO A 6 -6.06 19.26 -2.91
CA PRO A 6 -6.38 20.40 -2.06
C PRO A 6 -6.71 21.68 -2.84
N ASN A 7 -6.21 21.80 -4.05
CA ASN A 7 -6.35 22.99 -4.89
C ASN A 7 -7.42 22.86 -5.97
N GLY A 8 -8.15 21.75 -6.03
CA GLY A 8 -9.23 21.55 -7.00
C GLY A 8 -8.82 21.59 -8.47
N VAL A 9 -7.55 21.49 -8.79
CA VAL A 9 -7.07 21.60 -10.17
C VAL A 9 -7.38 20.33 -10.93
N PRO A 10 -7.93 20.42 -12.15
CA PRO A 10 -8.23 19.26 -12.96
C PRO A 10 -6.98 18.43 -13.24
N VAL A 11 -7.14 17.13 -13.22
CA VAL A 11 -6.15 16.15 -13.64
C VAL A 11 -6.77 15.27 -14.72
N ASP A 12 -5.94 14.58 -15.48
CA ASP A 12 -6.42 13.57 -16.42
C ASP A 12 -7.06 12.38 -15.70
N GLU A 13 -7.53 11.39 -16.44
CA GLU A 13 -8.14 10.17 -15.90
C GLU A 13 -7.19 9.35 -15.01
N TRP A 14 -5.89 9.53 -15.17
CA TRP A 14 -4.83 8.87 -14.39
C TRP A 14 -4.40 9.66 -13.15
N GLY A 15 -4.92 10.85 -12.97
CA GLY A 15 -4.54 11.73 -11.87
C GLY A 15 -3.27 12.53 -12.13
N ILE A 16 -2.76 12.54 -13.37
CA ILE A 16 -1.60 13.31 -13.77
C ILE A 16 -2.05 14.67 -14.31
N ARG A 17 -1.44 15.72 -13.83
CA ARG A 17 -1.70 17.07 -14.30
C ARG A 17 -0.86 17.38 -15.52
N MET A 18 -1.51 17.80 -16.60
CA MET A 18 -0.88 18.12 -17.88
C MET A 18 -1.00 19.60 -18.20
N GLU A 19 -0.06 20.12 -18.96
CA GLU A 19 -0.16 21.45 -19.56
C GLU A 19 -1.26 21.44 -20.63
N PRO A 20 -2.13 22.45 -20.69
CA PRO A 20 -3.17 22.51 -21.70
C PRO A 20 -2.61 22.40 -23.12
N GLY A 21 -3.14 21.46 -23.90
CA GLY A 21 -2.74 21.23 -25.28
C GLY A 21 -1.38 20.55 -25.46
N SER A 22 -0.78 20.02 -24.40
CA SER A 22 0.49 19.29 -24.46
C SER A 22 0.42 17.97 -23.72
N CYS A 23 1.42 17.10 -23.96
CA CYS A 23 1.62 15.89 -23.17
C CYS A 23 2.68 16.09 -22.06
N ASN A 24 3.00 17.33 -21.72
CA ASN A 24 4.00 17.63 -20.71
C ASN A 24 3.37 17.67 -19.31
N PRO A 25 3.86 16.89 -18.34
CA PRO A 25 3.41 16.99 -16.96
C PRO A 25 3.74 18.36 -16.37
N VAL A 26 2.79 18.94 -15.65
CA VAL A 26 3.00 20.19 -14.93
C VAL A 26 3.77 19.91 -13.64
N GLY A 27 4.88 20.61 -13.43
CA GLY A 27 5.65 20.55 -12.19
C GLY A 27 4.80 20.92 -10.97
N ALA A 28 4.89 20.13 -9.91
CA ALA A 28 4.11 20.31 -8.70
C ALA A 28 4.72 21.38 -7.78
N ASN A 29 3.94 22.42 -7.48
CA ASN A 29 4.20 23.38 -6.41
C ASN A 29 2.88 24.03 -5.98
N VAL A 30 2.86 24.74 -4.84
CA VAL A 30 1.61 25.31 -4.30
C VAL A 30 1.01 26.33 -5.26
N SER A 31 1.79 27.22 -5.85
CA SER A 31 1.29 28.25 -6.76
C SER A 31 0.71 27.68 -8.06
N ARG A 32 1.18 26.52 -8.46
CA ARG A 32 0.69 25.79 -9.64
C ARG A 32 -0.31 24.69 -9.27
N GLY A 33 -0.80 24.68 -8.03
CA GLY A 33 -1.76 23.70 -7.55
C GLY A 33 -1.14 22.35 -7.17
N GLY A 34 0.16 22.27 -6.94
CA GLY A 34 0.80 21.08 -6.40
C GLY A 34 0.48 20.88 -4.92
N ALA A 35 0.39 19.63 -4.47
CA ALA A 35 0.01 19.28 -3.10
C ALA A 35 1.20 18.93 -2.21
N THR A 36 2.39 18.65 -2.76
CA THR A 36 3.55 18.15 -2.01
C THR A 36 4.21 19.18 -1.09
N ASN A 37 3.97 20.46 -1.31
CA ASN A 37 4.41 21.55 -0.44
C ASN A 37 3.23 22.43 0.04
N GLY A 38 2.02 21.91 -0.06
CA GLY A 38 0.81 22.54 0.48
C GLY A 38 0.67 22.32 1.99
N PRO A 39 -0.29 23.01 2.64
CA PRO A 39 -0.45 22.95 4.09
C PRO A 39 -0.70 21.53 4.61
N ALA A 40 -1.44 20.70 3.90
CA ALA A 40 -1.68 19.31 4.27
C ALA A 40 -0.39 18.47 4.26
N ALA A 41 0.46 18.62 3.24
CA ALA A 41 1.73 17.92 3.16
C ALA A 41 2.71 18.37 4.25
N VAL A 42 2.82 19.67 4.49
CA VAL A 42 3.64 20.21 5.56
C VAL A 42 3.18 19.72 6.93
N TYR A 43 1.87 19.71 7.18
CA TYR A 43 1.30 19.16 8.39
C TYR A 43 1.64 17.67 8.57
N ALA A 44 1.44 16.88 7.51
CA ALA A 44 1.72 15.45 7.54
C ALA A 44 3.19 15.14 7.84
N ILE A 45 4.12 15.86 7.19
CA ILE A 45 5.56 15.68 7.41
C ILE A 45 5.95 16.04 8.85
N ARG A 46 5.42 17.15 9.38
CA ARG A 46 5.68 17.55 10.78
C ARG A 46 5.16 16.51 11.77
N LYS A 47 3.95 15.99 11.53
CA LYS A 47 3.37 14.94 12.37
C LYS A 47 4.17 13.64 12.28
N TRP A 48 4.63 13.30 11.10
CA TRP A 48 5.48 12.12 10.90
C TRP A 48 6.80 12.23 11.67
N ASP A 49 7.49 13.37 11.59
CA ASP A 49 8.72 13.63 12.33
C ASP A 49 8.48 13.56 13.84
N GLU A 50 7.40 14.19 14.34
CA GLU A 50 6.99 14.12 15.74
C GLU A 50 6.78 12.66 16.20
N TRP A 51 6.04 11.88 15.43
CA TRP A 51 5.72 10.49 15.78
C TRP A 51 6.95 9.56 15.73
N LEU A 52 7.83 9.77 14.76
CA LEU A 52 9.09 9.02 14.71
C LEU A 52 9.96 9.28 15.94
N ARG A 53 9.97 10.51 16.45
CA ARG A 53 10.79 10.87 17.61
C ARG A 53 10.19 10.43 18.94
N GLN A 54 8.87 10.48 19.06
CA GLN A 54 8.20 10.33 20.37
C GLN A 54 7.62 8.94 20.59
N TYR A 55 7.12 8.30 19.55
CA TYR A 55 6.30 7.09 19.69
C TYR A 55 6.78 5.89 18.89
N ALA A 56 7.64 6.09 17.91
CA ALA A 56 8.13 4.97 17.10
C ALA A 56 9.21 4.18 17.86
N PRO A 57 9.35 2.88 17.58
CA PRO A 57 10.43 2.09 18.17
C PRO A 57 11.79 2.61 17.73
N PRO A 58 12.85 2.38 18.54
CA PRO A 58 14.20 2.76 18.19
C PRO A 58 14.60 2.24 16.81
N GLY A 59 15.19 3.08 15.99
CA GLY A 59 15.60 2.74 14.63
C GLY A 59 14.52 2.78 13.57
N ALA A 60 13.27 3.11 13.91
CA ALA A 60 12.15 3.12 12.95
C ALA A 60 12.40 3.99 11.72
N ALA A 61 13.11 5.11 11.86
CA ALA A 61 13.44 6.00 10.74
C ALA A 61 14.38 5.37 9.69
N ALA A 62 15.10 4.32 10.06
CA ALA A 62 16.01 3.60 9.18
C ALA A 62 15.46 2.23 8.71
N MET A 63 14.29 1.83 9.19
CA MET A 63 13.70 0.55 8.81
C MET A 63 13.20 0.57 7.36
N ASP A 64 13.54 -0.47 6.62
CA ASP A 64 12.92 -0.75 5.34
C ASP A 64 11.58 -1.51 5.50
N PHE A 65 10.95 -1.84 4.36
CA PHE A 65 9.70 -2.58 4.32
C PHE A 65 9.77 -3.92 5.07
N TYR A 66 10.81 -4.70 4.85
CA TYR A 66 10.95 -6.04 5.44
C TYR A 66 11.27 -5.99 6.92
N GLN A 67 12.04 -5.00 7.34
CA GLN A 67 12.39 -4.78 8.74
C GLN A 67 11.19 -4.32 9.57
N SER A 68 10.24 -3.58 8.97
CA SER A 68 9.03 -3.12 9.65
C SER A 68 7.92 -4.17 9.75
N LEU A 69 7.92 -5.19 8.86
CA LEU A 69 6.91 -6.25 8.84
C LEU A 69 6.70 -6.96 10.18
N PRO A 70 7.74 -7.43 10.89
CA PRO A 70 7.57 -8.16 12.14
C PRO A 70 7.23 -7.26 13.34
N SER A 71 7.22 -5.96 13.20
CA SER A 71 6.99 -5.03 14.31
C SER A 71 5.64 -5.28 15.00
N LEU A 72 4.59 -5.56 14.23
CA LEU A 72 3.26 -5.83 14.75
C LEU A 72 3.21 -7.10 15.61
N SER A 73 3.82 -8.18 15.14
CA SER A 73 3.84 -9.47 15.84
C SER A 73 4.83 -9.52 17.02
N SER A 74 5.75 -8.57 17.12
CA SER A 74 6.74 -8.51 18.20
C SER A 74 6.14 -8.14 19.56
N GLY A 75 4.99 -7.48 19.59
CA GLY A 75 4.36 -6.94 20.81
C GLY A 75 4.92 -5.60 21.28
N ASN A 76 5.87 -5.01 20.55
CA ASN A 76 6.51 -3.74 20.92
C ASN A 76 5.82 -2.52 20.33
N VAL A 77 4.80 -2.72 19.51
CA VAL A 77 4.09 -1.67 18.79
C VAL A 77 2.59 -1.80 19.04
N ALA A 78 1.94 -0.74 19.45
CA ALA A 78 0.50 -0.71 19.69
C ALA A 78 -0.33 -0.47 18.41
N GLN A 79 0.25 0.23 17.44
CA GLN A 79 -0.40 0.56 16.17
C GLN A 79 0.62 0.52 15.04
N GLN A 80 0.17 0.10 13.86
CA GLN A 80 0.97 0.16 12.64
C GLN A 80 0.07 0.47 11.45
N ILE A 81 0.51 1.35 10.56
CA ILE A 81 -0.12 1.60 9.27
C ILE A 81 0.69 0.86 8.22
N PHE A 82 0.05 -0.07 7.52
CA PHE A 82 0.72 -0.91 6.55
C PHE A 82 -0.27 -1.49 5.53
N TRP A 83 0.20 -2.23 4.54
CA TRP A 83 -0.69 -2.96 3.63
C TRP A 83 -1.40 -4.09 4.38
N TYR A 84 -2.71 -4.20 4.19
CA TYR A 84 -3.51 -5.21 4.88
C TYR A 84 -3.03 -6.65 4.59
N THR A 85 -2.54 -6.92 3.38
CA THR A 85 -2.00 -8.23 3.01
C THR A 85 -0.73 -8.59 3.77
N ALA A 86 0.09 -7.63 4.15
CA ALA A 86 1.23 -7.87 5.02
C ALA A 86 0.80 -8.22 6.45
N PHE A 87 -0.27 -7.59 6.94
CA PHE A 87 -0.85 -7.95 8.25
C PHE A 87 -1.42 -9.34 8.26
N THR A 88 -2.10 -9.78 7.21
CA THR A 88 -2.69 -11.13 7.17
C THR A 88 -1.65 -12.21 7.33
N ALA A 89 -0.49 -12.10 6.71
CA ALA A 89 0.61 -13.05 6.88
C ALA A 89 1.07 -13.18 8.34
N SER A 90 1.01 -12.08 9.11
CA SER A 90 1.43 -12.04 10.51
C SER A 90 0.30 -12.38 11.50
N LEU A 91 -0.95 -12.19 11.09
CA LEU A 91 -2.12 -12.22 11.97
C LEU A 91 -3.02 -13.44 11.75
N VAL A 92 -2.90 -14.12 10.60
CA VAL A 92 -3.74 -15.27 10.28
C VAL A 92 -3.06 -16.57 10.75
N GLY A 93 -3.79 -17.33 11.53
CA GLY A 93 -3.36 -18.64 12.01
C GLY A 93 -2.36 -18.61 13.16
N LYS A 94 -1.92 -19.78 13.54
CA LYS A 94 -0.95 -19.98 14.63
C LYS A 94 0.46 -19.67 14.13
N ASN A 95 0.81 -18.38 14.05
CA ASN A 95 2.18 -17.98 13.78
C ASN A 95 2.99 -18.03 15.09
N PRO A 96 3.97 -18.93 15.24
CA PRO A 96 4.74 -19.08 16.48
C PRO A 96 5.56 -17.83 16.82
N ASN A 97 5.79 -16.96 15.86
CA ASN A 97 6.51 -15.70 16.06
C ASN A 97 5.60 -14.55 16.51
N ASN A 98 4.28 -14.75 16.52
CA ASN A 98 3.34 -13.74 16.99
C ASN A 98 3.24 -13.79 18.52
N LYS A 99 3.75 -12.78 19.20
CA LYS A 99 3.73 -12.66 20.66
C LYS A 99 2.44 -12.02 21.19
N VAL A 100 1.62 -11.45 20.28
CA VAL A 100 0.38 -10.76 20.66
C VAL A 100 -0.80 -11.68 20.33
N VAL A 101 -0.96 -12.69 21.17
CA VAL A 101 -1.99 -13.71 21.04
C VAL A 101 -2.76 -13.90 22.36
N ASP A 102 -3.97 -14.42 22.28
CA ASP A 102 -4.74 -14.86 23.43
C ASP A 102 -4.25 -16.22 23.98
N ALA A 103 -4.94 -16.72 25.01
CA ALA A 103 -4.63 -18.02 25.63
C ALA A 103 -4.77 -19.21 24.67
N ASN A 104 -5.49 -19.06 23.56
CA ASN A 104 -5.68 -20.09 22.53
C ASN A 104 -4.68 -19.93 21.36
N GLY A 105 -3.78 -18.96 21.43
CA GLY A 105 -2.82 -18.63 20.38
C GLY A 105 -3.43 -17.83 19.22
N MET A 106 -4.60 -17.24 19.40
CA MET A 106 -5.25 -16.42 18.37
C MET A 106 -4.77 -14.96 18.45
N PRO A 107 -4.51 -14.32 17.30
CA PRO A 107 -4.05 -12.94 17.28
C PRO A 107 -5.03 -11.96 17.92
N LEU A 108 -4.52 -11.11 18.79
CA LEU A 108 -5.28 -10.05 19.46
C LEU A 108 -5.44 -8.79 18.61
N TRP A 109 -4.64 -8.65 17.57
CA TRP A 109 -4.69 -7.49 16.67
C TRP A 109 -6.02 -7.39 15.91
N ARG A 110 -6.39 -6.17 15.62
CA ARG A 110 -7.55 -5.86 14.77
C ARG A 110 -7.11 -4.89 13.68
N MET A 111 -7.71 -5.03 12.50
CA MET A 111 -7.52 -4.12 11.38
C MET A 111 -8.68 -3.14 11.31
N GLY A 112 -8.37 -1.89 11.04
CA GLY A 112 -9.33 -0.83 10.80
C GLY A 112 -8.96 -0.04 9.55
N PRO A 113 -9.86 0.81 9.05
CA PRO A 113 -9.52 1.73 7.97
C PRO A 113 -8.47 2.73 8.43
N SER A 114 -7.70 3.27 7.49
CA SER A 114 -6.75 4.35 7.77
C SER A 114 -7.47 5.55 8.40
N PRO A 115 -6.87 6.22 9.39
CA PRO A 115 -7.49 7.34 10.08
C PRO A 115 -7.65 8.54 9.14
N LYS A 116 -8.70 9.32 9.40
CA LYS A 116 -8.91 10.62 8.76
C LYS A 116 -8.10 11.68 9.50
N GLY A 117 -7.42 12.54 8.74
CA GLY A 117 -6.74 13.70 9.29
C GLY A 117 -7.57 14.98 9.17
N PRO A 118 -7.05 16.12 9.67
CA PRO A 118 -7.77 17.40 9.66
C PRO A 118 -8.00 17.97 8.25
N TYR A 119 -7.26 17.48 7.26
CA TYR A 119 -7.39 17.89 5.85
C TYR A 119 -8.18 16.89 5.00
N TRP A 120 -8.78 15.88 5.64
CA TRP A 120 -9.60 14.92 4.90
C TRP A 120 -10.97 15.51 4.57
N GLU A 121 -11.37 15.39 3.31
CA GLU A 121 -12.67 15.81 2.82
C GLU A 121 -13.45 14.64 2.25
N GLN A 122 -14.77 14.75 2.22
CA GLN A 122 -15.63 13.73 1.66
C GLN A 122 -15.29 13.44 0.20
N GLY A 123 -15.05 12.18 -0.11
CA GLY A 123 -14.62 11.70 -1.44
C GLY A 123 -13.11 11.47 -1.59
N MET A 124 -12.30 11.89 -0.62
CA MET A 124 -10.90 11.49 -0.55
C MET A 124 -10.77 10.03 -0.16
N LYS A 125 -9.81 9.33 -0.74
CA LYS A 125 -9.48 7.95 -0.37
C LYS A 125 -8.71 7.94 0.94
N LEU A 126 -9.05 6.98 1.81
CA LEU A 126 -8.33 6.72 3.05
C LEU A 126 -7.18 5.74 2.89
N GLY A 127 -7.14 5.03 1.78
CA GLY A 127 -6.12 4.05 1.48
C GLY A 127 -5.61 4.18 0.06
N TYR A 128 -4.49 3.57 -0.15
CA TYR A 128 -3.82 3.48 -1.43
C TYR A 128 -4.11 2.10 -2.05
N GLN A 129 -4.29 2.09 -3.35
CA GLN A 129 -4.46 0.86 -4.11
C GLN A 129 -3.30 0.74 -5.08
N ASP A 130 -2.49 -0.29 -4.88
CA ASP A 130 -1.39 -0.63 -5.76
C ASP A 130 -1.84 -1.70 -6.76
N VAL A 131 -1.50 -1.49 -8.01
CA VAL A 131 -1.72 -2.47 -9.08
C VAL A 131 -0.40 -2.70 -9.78
N GLY A 132 0.39 -3.63 -9.24
CA GLY A 132 1.60 -4.09 -9.88
C GLY A 132 1.26 -4.87 -11.15
N SER A 133 1.94 -4.54 -12.24
CA SER A 133 1.71 -5.18 -13.54
C SER A 133 2.98 -5.77 -14.13
N TRP A 134 2.86 -6.92 -14.76
CA TRP A 134 3.92 -7.48 -15.56
C TRP A 134 4.05 -6.73 -16.88
N THR A 135 5.25 -6.30 -17.22
CA THR A 135 5.55 -5.67 -18.50
C THR A 135 6.63 -6.45 -19.24
N MET A 136 6.62 -6.37 -20.55
CA MET A 136 7.61 -7.03 -21.42
C MET A 136 8.13 -6.04 -22.43
N PHE A 137 9.44 -5.96 -22.57
CA PHE A 137 10.05 -5.10 -23.58
C PHE A 137 9.84 -5.66 -24.98
N LYS A 138 9.49 -4.79 -25.92
CA LYS A 138 9.31 -5.16 -27.34
C LYS A 138 10.60 -5.71 -27.95
N SER A 139 11.76 -5.25 -27.49
CA SER A 139 13.10 -5.66 -27.93
C SER A 139 13.55 -7.03 -27.41
N THR A 140 12.81 -7.61 -26.44
CA THR A 140 13.14 -8.93 -25.91
C THR A 140 12.87 -9.99 -26.97
N ASP A 141 13.72 -10.98 -27.07
CA ASP A 141 13.59 -12.16 -27.93
C ASP A 141 12.21 -12.83 -27.76
N VAL A 142 11.67 -13.36 -28.86
CA VAL A 142 10.31 -13.93 -28.92
C VAL A 142 10.15 -15.12 -27.96
N GLU A 143 11.14 -16.00 -27.87
CA GLU A 143 11.04 -17.17 -26.99
C GLU A 143 11.11 -16.76 -25.50
N ARG A 144 11.93 -15.80 -25.16
CA ARG A 144 11.96 -15.23 -23.82
C ARG A 144 10.66 -14.51 -23.47
N ARG A 145 10.04 -13.81 -24.42
CA ARG A 145 8.72 -13.19 -24.21
C ARG A 145 7.63 -14.24 -23.97
N LYS A 146 7.64 -15.35 -24.72
CA LYS A 146 6.73 -16.47 -24.49
C LYS A 146 6.91 -17.05 -23.09
N ALA A 147 8.14 -17.32 -22.68
CA ALA A 147 8.44 -17.84 -21.35
C ALA A 147 7.99 -16.87 -20.24
N ALA A 148 8.26 -15.58 -20.39
CA ALA A 148 7.81 -14.55 -19.44
C ALA A 148 6.28 -14.47 -19.37
N TRP A 149 5.60 -14.59 -20.50
CA TRP A 149 4.14 -14.63 -20.56
C TRP A 149 3.55 -15.84 -19.82
N LEU A 150 4.10 -17.02 -20.07
CA LEU A 150 3.68 -18.24 -19.37
C LEU A 150 3.91 -18.13 -17.86
N TYR A 151 5.03 -17.57 -17.45
CA TYR A 151 5.30 -17.31 -16.03
C TYR A 151 4.30 -16.31 -15.42
N ALA A 152 4.01 -15.22 -16.12
CA ALA A 152 3.01 -14.26 -15.66
C ALA A 152 1.62 -14.90 -15.52
N GLN A 153 1.19 -15.71 -16.49
CA GLN A 153 -0.07 -16.47 -16.41
C GLN A 153 -0.07 -17.46 -15.25
N PHE A 154 1.03 -18.16 -15.03
CA PHE A 154 1.18 -19.06 -13.88
C PHE A 154 1.00 -18.31 -12.55
N THR A 155 1.69 -17.17 -12.37
CA THR A 155 1.64 -16.41 -11.12
C THR A 155 0.25 -15.88 -10.77
N VAL A 156 -0.63 -15.70 -11.76
CA VAL A 156 -2.01 -15.25 -11.56
C VAL A 156 -3.05 -16.35 -11.80
N SER A 157 -2.64 -17.61 -11.93
CA SER A 157 -3.57 -18.73 -12.03
C SER A 157 -4.41 -18.91 -10.77
N LYS A 158 -5.57 -19.55 -10.86
CA LYS A 158 -6.48 -19.73 -9.72
C LYS A 158 -5.80 -20.41 -8.53
N THR A 159 -5.14 -21.54 -8.80
CA THR A 159 -4.48 -22.34 -7.75
C THR A 159 -3.35 -21.58 -7.08
N VAL A 160 -2.49 -20.90 -7.86
CA VAL A 160 -1.38 -20.12 -7.31
C VAL A 160 -1.87 -18.91 -6.58
N SER A 161 -2.91 -18.22 -7.08
CA SER A 161 -3.51 -17.07 -6.39
C SER A 161 -4.10 -17.46 -5.03
N LEU A 162 -4.75 -18.63 -4.94
CA LEU A 162 -5.28 -19.13 -3.67
C LEU A 162 -4.14 -19.42 -2.68
N LYS A 163 -3.13 -20.19 -3.09
CA LYS A 163 -1.95 -20.46 -2.24
C LYS A 163 -1.21 -19.20 -1.80
N LYS A 164 -1.16 -18.18 -2.64
CA LYS A 164 -0.62 -16.87 -2.24
C LYS A 164 -1.46 -16.20 -1.15
N ALA A 165 -2.79 -16.26 -1.26
CA ALA A 165 -3.68 -15.72 -0.26
C ALA A 165 -3.49 -16.39 1.11
N ASP A 166 -3.32 -17.71 1.14
CA ASP A 166 -3.11 -18.49 2.37
C ASP A 166 -1.86 -18.06 3.15
N VAL A 167 -0.84 -17.56 2.45
CA VAL A 167 0.38 -17.03 3.08
C VAL A 167 0.42 -15.51 3.18
N GLY A 168 -0.72 -14.84 2.97
CA GLY A 168 -0.86 -13.40 3.12
C GLY A 168 -0.31 -12.56 1.98
N LEU A 169 -0.04 -13.15 0.82
CA LEU A 169 0.39 -12.42 -0.36
C LEU A 169 -0.81 -11.85 -1.13
N THR A 170 -0.60 -10.73 -1.79
CA THR A 170 -1.66 -10.07 -2.58
C THR A 170 -2.11 -10.94 -3.74
N PHE A 171 -3.41 -11.05 -3.90
CA PHE A 171 -4.08 -11.76 -5.00
C PHE A 171 -4.87 -10.77 -5.84
N VAL A 172 -5.09 -11.12 -7.11
CA VAL A 172 -5.74 -10.24 -8.10
C VAL A 172 -7.02 -10.84 -8.68
N ARG A 173 -7.39 -12.05 -8.24
CA ARG A 173 -8.57 -12.74 -8.79
C ARG A 173 -9.78 -12.63 -7.90
N LYS A 174 -10.91 -12.27 -8.51
CA LYS A 174 -12.22 -12.28 -7.84
C LYS A 174 -12.57 -13.66 -7.27
N SER A 175 -12.17 -14.73 -7.94
CA SER A 175 -12.39 -16.09 -7.44
C SER A 175 -11.66 -16.38 -6.13
N THR A 176 -10.49 -15.78 -5.91
CA THR A 176 -9.75 -15.93 -4.64
C THR A 176 -10.43 -15.14 -3.52
N VAL A 177 -10.96 -13.94 -3.81
CA VAL A 177 -11.72 -13.14 -2.83
C VAL A 177 -12.96 -13.87 -2.33
N ASN A 178 -13.62 -14.61 -3.22
CA ASN A 178 -14.87 -15.31 -2.93
C ASN A 178 -14.67 -16.78 -2.51
N ASP A 179 -13.43 -17.22 -2.34
CA ASP A 179 -13.14 -18.57 -1.84
C ASP A 179 -13.56 -18.67 -0.39
N LYS A 180 -14.12 -19.82 -0.01
CA LYS A 180 -14.68 -20.04 1.33
C LYS A 180 -13.76 -20.87 2.24
N HIS A 181 -12.54 -21.14 1.79
CA HIS A 181 -11.56 -21.92 2.58
C HIS A 181 -10.78 -21.06 3.54
#